data_2d5f7c6bf7c995c5fbbf3e5114458bbb
#
_entry.id   2d5f7c6bf7c995c5fbbf3e5114458bbb
#
_cell.length_a   1.000
_cell.length_b   1.000
_cell.length_c   1.000
_cell.angle_alpha   90.00
_cell.angle_beta   90.00
_cell.angle_gamma   90.00
#
_symmetry.space_group_name_H-M   'P 1'
#
loop_
_entity.id
_entity.type
_entity.pdbx_description
1 polymer ?
#
loop_
_entity_poly.entity_id
_entity_poly.type
_entity_poly.pdbx_seq_one_letter_code
_entity_poly.pdbx_strand_id
1 'polypeptide(L)'
;MDHERMRRLHGGKSGGLERVGFDVALKSKAPVATDTWEFRFERPAGFVYKAGRHVRMTMLNPAYRDRGGETRFFSFASAPHDEDLVFVMRMRDTAFKRSLMALNTGEVVRIEMLVNAPHGAFALDENAIEPAVFLVGGIGVVPAYSMIRDTLERSTPRKLVLFYASRTPEDAPFLVELQDLAARNANLVFVPTMTGGDLPSWAGESGRSDANLIKRHIGNFMPATYYIAGLPDMVSAMRSVLKAEKVPAANVLAEEFGGFTMAHGHGKKRGSLLTIGIVLAVAAVVVAHLAAGAFVLRLGSFELSNPAMIAVGGVAAVLLLAKLVFFLRSGHRT
;
A
#
# COMPACT_ATOMS: atom_id res chain seq x y z
N MET A 1 -26.94 -18.18 -24.10
CA MET A 1 -27.86 -17.44 -23.23
C MET A 1 -27.88 -18.14 -21.89
N ASP A 2 -27.13 -17.61 -20.93
CA ASP A 2 -27.25 -18.11 -19.56
C ASP A 2 -26.99 -16.98 -18.59
N HIS A 3 -28.08 -16.33 -18.16
CA HIS A 3 -28.13 -15.22 -17.25
C HIS A 3 -27.91 -15.63 -15.77
N GLU A 4 -27.51 -16.86 -15.51
CA GLU A 4 -27.47 -17.41 -14.12
C GLU A 4 -26.14 -17.33 -13.38
N ARG A 5 -25.08 -16.76 -13.95
CA ARG A 5 -23.77 -16.64 -13.26
C ARG A 5 -23.52 -15.34 -12.51
N MET A 6 -24.43 -14.38 -12.54
CA MET A 6 -24.33 -13.19 -11.71
C MET A 6 -24.95 -13.43 -10.32
N ARG A 7 -24.23 -14.10 -9.43
CA ARG A 7 -24.63 -14.13 -8.02
C ARG A 7 -24.23 -12.80 -7.38
N ARG A 8 -25.20 -11.89 -7.29
CA ARG A 8 -25.09 -10.72 -6.39
C ARG A 8 -25.02 -11.24 -4.97
N LEU A 9 -23.83 -11.18 -4.35
CA LEU A 9 -23.71 -11.39 -2.93
C LEU A 9 -24.24 -10.14 -2.22
N HIS A 10 -25.46 -10.20 -1.72
CA HIS A 10 -25.99 -9.21 -0.80
C HIS A 10 -25.25 -9.35 0.53
N GLY A 11 -24.09 -8.72 0.63
CA GLY A 11 -23.38 -8.51 1.90
C GLY A 11 -24.08 -7.39 2.66
N GLY A 12 -24.32 -7.64 3.95
CA GLY A 12 -25.12 -6.79 4.84
C GLY A 12 -24.78 -5.29 4.76
N LYS A 13 -25.80 -4.49 4.92
CA LYS A 13 -25.78 -3.03 4.94
C LYS A 13 -24.82 -2.50 6.02
N SER A 14 -23.62 -2.13 5.60
CA SER A 14 -22.80 -1.17 6.32
C SER A 14 -22.34 -0.11 5.33
N GLY A 15 -23.03 1.02 5.28
CA GLY A 15 -22.54 2.24 4.65
C GLY A 15 -22.31 2.20 3.14
N GLY A 16 -23.25 1.73 2.31
CA GLY A 16 -23.34 2.15 0.90
C GLY A 16 -22.34 1.63 -0.13
N LEU A 17 -21.35 0.80 0.22
CA LEU A 17 -20.40 0.23 -0.74
C LEU A 17 -20.84 -1.15 -1.20
N GLU A 18 -21.33 -1.25 -2.43
CA GLU A 18 -21.70 -2.52 -3.05
C GLU A 18 -20.47 -3.26 -3.55
N ARG A 19 -20.34 -4.57 -3.23
CA ARG A 19 -19.31 -5.46 -3.77
C ARG A 19 -19.93 -6.36 -4.82
N VAL A 20 -19.27 -6.46 -5.96
CA VAL A 20 -19.61 -7.42 -7.01
C VAL A 20 -18.50 -8.45 -7.12
N GLY A 21 -18.85 -9.72 -7.13
CA GLY A 21 -17.92 -10.84 -7.20
C GLY A 21 -18.11 -11.67 -8.47
N PHE A 22 -17.01 -12.18 -9.04
CA PHE A 22 -16.97 -13.02 -10.20
C PHE A 22 -15.98 -14.16 -9.99
N ASP A 23 -16.31 -15.32 -10.51
CA ASP A 23 -15.38 -16.43 -10.65
C ASP A 23 -14.75 -16.34 -12.04
N VAL A 24 -13.41 -16.28 -12.10
CA VAL A 24 -12.66 -16.08 -13.34
C VAL A 24 -11.66 -17.21 -13.54
N ALA A 25 -11.62 -17.78 -14.74
CA ALA A 25 -10.74 -18.89 -15.09
C ALA A 25 -9.36 -18.39 -15.53
N LEU A 26 -8.29 -19.07 -15.09
CA LEU A 26 -6.93 -18.81 -15.57
C LEU A 26 -6.81 -19.23 -17.03
N LYS A 27 -6.35 -18.30 -17.89
CA LYS A 27 -6.02 -18.57 -19.30
C LYS A 27 -4.54 -18.92 -19.48
N SER A 28 -3.68 -18.14 -18.88
CA SER A 28 -2.22 -18.35 -18.97
C SER A 28 -1.48 -17.66 -17.82
N LYS A 29 -0.23 -18.06 -17.64
CA LYS A 29 0.74 -17.41 -16.74
C LYS A 29 2.12 -17.43 -17.37
N ALA A 30 2.87 -16.34 -17.24
CA ALA A 30 4.22 -16.20 -17.77
C ALA A 30 5.11 -15.32 -16.90
N PRO A 31 6.44 -15.56 -16.86
CA PRO A 31 7.38 -14.63 -16.24
C PRO A 31 7.50 -13.37 -17.10
N VAL A 32 7.56 -12.18 -16.46
CA VAL A 32 7.67 -10.88 -17.15
C VAL A 32 8.81 -10.03 -16.62
N ALA A 33 9.40 -10.38 -15.47
CA ALA A 33 10.61 -9.79 -14.90
C ALA A 33 11.16 -10.73 -13.82
N THR A 34 12.31 -10.44 -13.23
CA THR A 34 12.88 -11.22 -12.13
C THR A 34 11.85 -11.41 -11.02
N ASP A 35 11.59 -12.65 -10.64
CA ASP A 35 10.59 -13.04 -9.63
C ASP A 35 9.20 -12.43 -9.85
N THR A 36 8.85 -12.05 -11.08
CA THR A 36 7.61 -11.36 -11.39
C THR A 36 6.87 -12.08 -12.50
N TRP A 37 5.61 -12.39 -12.23
CA TRP A 37 4.77 -13.17 -13.13
C TRP A 37 3.50 -12.41 -13.50
N GLU A 38 3.09 -12.59 -14.75
CA GLU A 38 1.81 -12.22 -15.29
C GLU A 38 0.85 -13.40 -15.19
N PHE A 39 -0.40 -13.12 -14.82
CA PHE A 39 -1.53 -14.06 -14.82
C PHE A 39 -2.67 -13.45 -15.61
N ARG A 40 -3.10 -14.16 -16.64
CA ARG A 40 -4.25 -13.77 -17.49
C ARG A 40 -5.45 -14.61 -17.15
N PHE A 41 -6.55 -13.94 -16.89
CA PHE A 41 -7.83 -14.57 -16.57
C PHE A 41 -8.88 -14.16 -17.59
N GLU A 42 -9.88 -15.02 -17.79
CA GLU A 42 -11.05 -14.69 -18.58
C GLU A 42 -11.77 -13.48 -18.00
N ARG A 43 -12.16 -12.55 -18.89
CA ARG A 43 -12.98 -11.41 -18.49
C ARG A 43 -14.44 -11.81 -18.52
N PRO A 44 -15.19 -11.72 -17.40
CA PRO A 44 -16.60 -12.00 -17.37
C PRO A 44 -17.39 -11.04 -18.27
N ALA A 45 -18.41 -11.53 -18.94
CA ALA A 45 -19.28 -10.69 -19.74
C ALA A 45 -19.90 -9.56 -18.89
N GLY A 46 -19.84 -8.33 -19.38
CA GLY A 46 -20.33 -7.15 -18.67
C GLY A 46 -19.46 -6.67 -17.50
N PHE A 47 -18.27 -7.27 -17.29
CA PHE A 47 -17.33 -6.77 -16.27
C PHE A 47 -16.70 -5.45 -16.72
N VAL A 48 -16.95 -4.39 -15.95
CA VAL A 48 -16.39 -3.06 -16.19
C VAL A 48 -15.64 -2.57 -14.96
N TYR A 49 -14.51 -1.91 -15.18
CA TYR A 49 -13.72 -1.30 -14.13
C TYR A 49 -13.01 -0.04 -14.67
N LYS A 50 -12.50 0.78 -13.78
CA LYS A 50 -11.63 1.91 -14.13
C LYS A 50 -10.17 1.51 -14.00
N ALA A 51 -9.33 1.98 -14.92
CA ALA A 51 -7.88 1.77 -14.85
C ALA A 51 -7.32 2.26 -13.51
N GLY A 52 -6.32 1.56 -12.98
CA GLY A 52 -5.73 1.82 -11.66
C GLY A 52 -6.48 1.17 -10.49
N ARG A 53 -7.63 0.58 -10.71
CA ARG A 53 -8.36 -0.14 -9.65
C ARG A 53 -7.72 -1.49 -9.32
N HIS A 54 -8.09 -2.00 -8.16
CA HIS A 54 -7.72 -3.32 -7.68
C HIS A 54 -8.94 -4.18 -7.34
N VAL A 55 -8.72 -5.48 -7.29
CA VAL A 55 -9.68 -6.47 -6.81
C VAL A 55 -9.16 -7.16 -5.56
N ARG A 56 -10.07 -7.72 -4.82
CA ARG A 56 -9.82 -8.75 -3.84
C ARG A 56 -9.89 -10.11 -4.53
N MET A 57 -8.75 -10.79 -4.66
CA MET A 57 -8.66 -12.12 -5.26
C MET A 57 -8.62 -13.17 -4.16
N THR A 58 -9.48 -14.17 -4.25
CA THR A 58 -9.58 -15.29 -3.30
C THR A 58 -9.36 -16.61 -4.03
N MET A 59 -8.42 -17.40 -3.53
CA MET A 59 -8.23 -18.79 -3.97
C MET A 59 -9.38 -19.65 -3.46
N LEU A 60 -10.15 -20.27 -4.36
CA LEU A 60 -11.29 -21.11 -3.98
C LEU A 60 -10.82 -22.47 -3.44
N ASN A 61 -9.82 -23.07 -4.12
CA ASN A 61 -9.26 -24.38 -3.76
C ASN A 61 -7.73 -24.28 -3.69
N PRO A 62 -7.17 -23.61 -2.67
CA PRO A 62 -5.73 -23.40 -2.58
C PRO A 62 -4.98 -24.72 -2.31
N ALA A 63 -3.93 -24.98 -3.12
CA ALA A 63 -3.04 -26.12 -2.92
C ALA A 63 -2.19 -25.98 -1.64
N TYR A 64 -1.95 -24.74 -1.21
CA TYR A 64 -1.15 -24.42 0.00
C TYR A 64 -1.94 -23.45 0.88
N ARG A 65 -1.81 -23.61 2.21
CA ARG A 65 -2.48 -22.76 3.21
C ARG A 65 -1.48 -22.26 4.24
N ASP A 66 -1.67 -21.04 4.72
CA ASP A 66 -0.94 -20.46 5.84
C ASP A 66 -1.86 -19.51 6.65
N ARG A 67 -1.33 -18.95 7.73
CA ARG A 67 -2.09 -18.01 8.58
C ARG A 67 -2.46 -16.69 7.86
N GLY A 68 -1.81 -16.39 6.74
CA GLY A 68 -2.12 -15.22 5.92
C GLY A 68 -3.45 -15.31 5.17
N GLY A 69 -4.07 -16.50 5.13
CA GLY A 69 -5.34 -16.75 4.48
C GLY A 69 -5.28 -16.75 2.95
N GLU A 70 -6.42 -16.91 2.33
CA GLU A 70 -6.61 -17.25 0.92
C GLU A 70 -6.95 -16.04 0.05
N THR A 71 -6.86 -14.83 0.59
CA THR A 71 -7.31 -13.61 -0.08
C THR A 71 -6.22 -12.55 -0.13
N ARG A 72 -6.03 -11.91 -1.29
CA ARG A 72 -5.09 -10.79 -1.49
C ARG A 72 -5.70 -9.73 -2.39
N PHE A 73 -5.15 -8.52 -2.33
CA PHE A 73 -5.52 -7.43 -3.23
C PHE A 73 -4.50 -7.32 -4.36
N PHE A 74 -5.00 -7.16 -5.60
CA PHE A 74 -4.18 -6.97 -6.78
C PHE A 74 -4.78 -5.91 -7.68
N SER A 75 -3.94 -4.96 -8.12
CA SER A 75 -4.29 -3.98 -9.13
C SER A 75 -4.32 -4.63 -10.50
N PHE A 76 -5.22 -4.17 -11.37
CA PHE A 76 -5.22 -4.58 -12.76
C PHE A 76 -3.98 -4.04 -13.49
N ALA A 77 -3.31 -4.91 -14.22
CA ALA A 77 -2.31 -4.54 -15.23
C ALA A 77 -2.99 -4.29 -16.58
N SER A 78 -4.07 -5.02 -16.88
CA SER A 78 -4.90 -4.76 -18.07
C SER A 78 -5.54 -3.38 -18.00
N ALA A 79 -5.74 -2.79 -19.16
CA ALA A 79 -6.60 -1.62 -19.33
C ALA A 79 -8.07 -2.05 -19.46
N PRO A 80 -9.03 -1.17 -19.17
CA PRO A 80 -10.47 -1.50 -19.25
C PRO A 80 -10.96 -2.00 -20.59
N HIS A 81 -10.27 -1.71 -21.68
CA HIS A 81 -10.60 -2.17 -23.05
C HIS A 81 -9.98 -3.51 -23.42
N ASP A 82 -9.07 -4.07 -22.61
CA ASP A 82 -8.45 -5.37 -22.90
C ASP A 82 -9.47 -6.51 -22.80
N GLU A 83 -9.25 -7.55 -23.60
CA GLU A 83 -10.13 -8.75 -23.61
C GLU A 83 -9.99 -9.58 -22.34
N ASP A 84 -8.78 -9.63 -21.78
CA ASP A 84 -8.45 -10.40 -20.58
C ASP A 84 -8.29 -9.51 -19.35
N LEU A 85 -8.50 -10.11 -18.17
CA LEU A 85 -8.09 -9.52 -16.91
C LEU A 85 -6.66 -9.96 -16.61
N VAL A 86 -5.75 -8.99 -16.55
CA VAL A 86 -4.31 -9.26 -16.34
C VAL A 86 -3.88 -8.72 -14.99
N PHE A 87 -3.19 -9.60 -14.23
CA PHE A 87 -2.54 -9.25 -12.97
C PHE A 87 -1.06 -9.57 -13.05
N VAL A 88 -0.23 -8.61 -12.64
CA VAL A 88 1.22 -8.81 -12.57
C VAL A 88 1.67 -8.63 -11.13
N MET A 89 2.46 -9.57 -10.64
CA MET A 89 2.87 -9.57 -9.24
C MET A 89 4.25 -10.16 -9.04
N ARG A 90 4.99 -9.57 -8.11
CA ARG A 90 6.26 -10.15 -7.66
C ARG A 90 5.97 -11.38 -6.81
N MET A 91 6.56 -12.48 -7.17
CA MET A 91 6.43 -13.74 -6.43
C MET A 91 7.26 -13.68 -5.16
N ARG A 92 6.65 -14.11 -4.06
CA ARG A 92 7.28 -14.30 -2.75
C ARG A 92 6.80 -15.64 -2.21
N ASP A 93 7.57 -16.26 -1.34
CA ASP A 93 7.21 -17.55 -0.75
C ASP A 93 6.09 -17.39 0.29
N THR A 94 4.84 -17.35 -0.21
CA THR A 94 3.60 -17.38 0.58
C THR A 94 2.70 -18.48 0.04
N ALA A 95 1.89 -19.09 0.90
CA ALA A 95 0.95 -20.15 0.50
C ALA A 95 0.00 -19.67 -0.61
N PHE A 96 -0.48 -18.42 -0.54
CA PHE A 96 -1.31 -17.81 -1.59
C PHE A 96 -0.60 -17.84 -2.96
N LYS A 97 0.64 -17.34 -3.04
CA LYS A 97 1.37 -17.24 -4.32
C LYS A 97 1.82 -18.60 -4.83
N ARG A 98 2.19 -19.53 -3.95
CA ARG A 98 2.43 -20.94 -4.34
C ARG A 98 1.17 -21.57 -4.92
N SER A 99 -0.01 -21.35 -4.29
CA SER A 99 -1.28 -21.86 -4.79
C SER A 99 -1.63 -21.25 -6.15
N LEU A 100 -1.40 -19.94 -6.32
CA LEU A 100 -1.64 -19.26 -7.59
C LEU A 100 -0.72 -19.81 -8.71
N MET A 101 0.54 -20.08 -8.38
CA MET A 101 1.48 -20.72 -9.32
C MET A 101 1.09 -22.17 -9.66
N ALA A 102 0.45 -22.88 -8.74
CA ALA A 102 0.01 -24.26 -8.94
C ALA A 102 -1.27 -24.36 -9.80
N LEU A 103 -2.01 -23.25 -10.02
CA LEU A 103 -3.21 -23.28 -10.87
C LEU A 103 -2.89 -23.75 -12.28
N ASN A 104 -3.74 -24.62 -12.81
CA ASN A 104 -3.78 -25.01 -14.22
C ASN A 104 -4.71 -24.10 -15.01
N THR A 105 -4.52 -24.01 -16.32
CA THR A 105 -5.45 -23.33 -17.23
C THR A 105 -6.87 -23.90 -17.05
N GLY A 106 -7.87 -23.02 -16.95
CA GLY A 106 -9.26 -23.34 -16.68
C GLY A 106 -9.63 -23.39 -15.19
N GLU A 107 -8.66 -23.47 -14.27
CA GLU A 107 -8.97 -23.37 -12.84
C GLU A 107 -9.34 -21.95 -12.43
N VAL A 108 -10.20 -21.82 -11.42
CA VAL A 108 -10.94 -20.60 -11.11
C VAL A 108 -10.47 -19.98 -9.81
N VAL A 109 -10.39 -18.65 -9.83
CA VAL A 109 -10.30 -17.82 -8.62
C VAL A 109 -11.51 -16.91 -8.51
N ARG A 110 -11.86 -16.48 -7.31
CA ARG A 110 -12.88 -15.44 -7.13
C ARG A 110 -12.23 -14.07 -7.06
N ILE A 111 -12.75 -13.13 -7.83
CA ILE A 111 -12.41 -11.72 -7.72
C ILE A 111 -13.63 -10.94 -7.23
N GLU A 112 -13.40 -9.95 -6.36
CA GLU A 112 -14.42 -9.04 -5.84
C GLU A 112 -13.93 -7.60 -5.94
N MET A 113 -14.80 -6.70 -6.39
CA MET A 113 -14.51 -5.28 -6.52
C MET A 113 -15.61 -4.43 -5.88
N LEU A 114 -15.23 -3.27 -5.35
CA LEU A 114 -16.19 -2.25 -4.91
C LEU A 114 -16.69 -1.47 -6.13
N VAL A 115 -18.00 -1.52 -6.39
CA VAL A 115 -18.61 -0.91 -7.59
C VAL A 115 -18.60 0.62 -7.46
N ASN A 116 -19.00 1.17 -6.33
CA ASN A 116 -19.12 2.61 -6.11
C ASN A 116 -18.05 3.11 -5.13
N ALA A 117 -16.78 2.81 -5.40
CA ALA A 117 -15.72 3.32 -4.54
C ALA A 117 -15.64 4.86 -4.64
N PRO A 118 -15.49 5.55 -3.49
CA PRO A 118 -15.55 7.01 -3.43
C PRO A 118 -14.47 7.68 -4.29
N HIS A 119 -14.70 8.95 -4.63
CA HIS A 119 -13.67 9.83 -5.21
C HIS A 119 -12.41 9.79 -4.34
N GLY A 120 -11.22 9.74 -4.96
CA GLY A 120 -9.93 9.62 -4.27
C GLY A 120 -9.37 8.19 -4.23
N ALA A 121 -10.05 7.20 -4.81
CA ALA A 121 -9.42 5.92 -5.12
C ALA A 121 -8.31 6.11 -6.17
N PHE A 122 -7.30 5.24 -6.13
CA PHE A 122 -6.17 5.27 -7.06
C PHE A 122 -6.66 4.91 -8.49
N ALA A 123 -7.19 5.91 -9.18
CA ALA A 123 -7.69 5.83 -10.56
C ALA A 123 -7.67 7.22 -11.17
N LEU A 124 -7.47 7.30 -12.49
CA LEU A 124 -7.55 8.58 -13.20
C LEU A 124 -8.99 9.08 -13.24
N ASP A 125 -9.14 10.38 -13.05
CA ASP A 125 -10.37 11.05 -13.45
C ASP A 125 -10.35 11.18 -14.98
N GLU A 126 -11.30 10.55 -15.64
CA GLU A 126 -11.41 10.48 -17.11
C GLU A 126 -11.70 11.85 -17.74
N ASN A 127 -12.28 12.77 -16.96
CA ASN A 127 -12.62 14.13 -17.40
C ASN A 127 -11.53 15.17 -17.09
N ALA A 128 -10.50 14.76 -16.31
CA ALA A 128 -9.42 15.68 -15.97
C ALA A 128 -8.48 15.89 -17.15
N ILE A 129 -8.20 17.15 -17.45
CA ILE A 129 -7.26 17.58 -18.49
C ILE A 129 -5.88 17.92 -17.93
N GLU A 130 -5.81 18.13 -16.60
CA GLU A 130 -4.55 18.40 -15.92
C GLU A 130 -3.58 17.24 -16.07
N PRO A 131 -2.27 17.51 -16.14
CA PRO A 131 -1.25 16.47 -16.22
C PRO A 131 -1.38 15.44 -15.09
N ALA A 132 -1.07 14.19 -15.39
CA ALA A 132 -0.91 13.14 -14.40
C ALA A 132 0.56 12.75 -14.27
N VAL A 133 1.11 12.84 -13.05
CA VAL A 133 2.49 12.49 -12.74
C VAL A 133 2.49 11.24 -11.86
N PHE A 134 3.12 10.18 -12.34
CA PHE A 134 3.25 8.92 -11.64
C PHE A 134 4.65 8.81 -11.05
N LEU A 135 4.74 8.58 -9.75
CA LEU A 135 5.98 8.34 -9.00
C LEU A 135 5.91 6.90 -8.47
N VAL A 136 6.45 5.94 -9.22
CA VAL A 136 6.23 4.53 -8.92
C VAL A 136 7.52 3.77 -8.71
N GLY A 137 7.46 2.69 -7.89
CA GLY A 137 8.60 1.83 -7.61
C GLY A 137 8.27 0.34 -7.70
N GLY A 138 9.10 -0.41 -8.43
CA GLY A 138 8.96 -1.84 -8.59
C GLY A 138 7.56 -2.23 -9.09
N ILE A 139 6.90 -3.16 -8.38
CA ILE A 139 5.55 -3.63 -8.75
C ILE A 139 4.45 -2.55 -8.66
N GLY A 140 4.72 -1.41 -8.02
CA GLY A 140 3.82 -0.25 -8.00
C GLY A 140 3.56 0.35 -9.39
N VAL A 141 4.33 -0.05 -10.40
CA VAL A 141 4.08 0.34 -11.80
C VAL A 141 2.77 -0.23 -12.35
N VAL A 142 2.27 -1.34 -11.80
CA VAL A 142 1.10 -2.08 -12.34
C VAL A 142 -0.15 -1.20 -12.52
N PRO A 143 -0.67 -0.49 -11.51
CA PRO A 143 -1.83 0.37 -11.71
C PRO A 143 -1.52 1.57 -12.62
N ALA A 144 -0.31 2.12 -12.58
CA ALA A 144 0.10 3.20 -13.47
C ALA A 144 0.13 2.74 -14.94
N TYR A 145 0.64 1.54 -15.22
CA TYR A 145 0.65 0.94 -16.55
C TYR A 145 -0.77 0.81 -17.12
N SER A 146 -1.71 0.28 -16.34
CA SER A 146 -3.12 0.20 -16.72
C SER A 146 -3.71 1.58 -17.04
N MET A 147 -3.45 2.58 -16.18
CA MET A 147 -3.94 3.95 -16.37
C MET A 147 -3.35 4.64 -17.59
N ILE A 148 -2.06 4.47 -17.84
CA ILE A 148 -1.37 5.04 -19.01
C ILE A 148 -1.93 4.44 -20.28
N ARG A 149 -2.05 3.12 -20.38
CA ARG A 149 -2.61 2.45 -21.56
C ARG A 149 -4.04 2.88 -21.86
N ASP A 150 -4.90 2.94 -20.85
CA ASP A 150 -6.28 3.38 -21.01
C ASP A 150 -6.38 4.84 -21.51
N THR A 151 -5.52 5.72 -20.98
CA THR A 151 -5.51 7.14 -21.39
C THR A 151 -5.03 7.30 -22.82
N LEU A 152 -3.99 6.58 -23.22
CA LEU A 152 -3.44 6.65 -24.59
C LEU A 152 -4.41 6.09 -25.61
N GLU A 153 -5.09 4.98 -25.31
CA GLU A 153 -6.10 4.37 -26.18
C GLU A 153 -7.29 5.32 -26.43
N ARG A 154 -7.71 6.03 -25.38
CA ARG A 154 -8.78 7.07 -25.52
C ARG A 154 -8.32 8.30 -26.30
N SER A 155 -7.04 8.37 -26.70
CA SER A 155 -6.46 9.50 -27.43
C SER A 155 -6.72 10.85 -26.77
N THR A 156 -6.74 10.91 -25.45
CA THR A 156 -6.94 12.16 -24.71
C THR A 156 -5.68 13.04 -24.81
N PRO A 157 -5.80 14.37 -24.89
CA PRO A 157 -4.64 15.27 -24.97
C PRO A 157 -3.91 15.43 -23.63
N ARG A 158 -4.25 14.64 -22.61
CA ARG A 158 -3.70 14.71 -21.26
C ARG A 158 -2.22 14.35 -21.27
N LYS A 159 -1.38 15.19 -20.68
CA LYS A 159 0.04 14.91 -20.47
C LYS A 159 0.22 13.90 -19.34
N LEU A 160 0.99 12.84 -19.60
CA LEU A 160 1.34 11.79 -18.67
C LEU A 160 2.85 11.83 -18.44
N VAL A 161 3.28 11.78 -17.18
CA VAL A 161 4.71 11.68 -16.83
C VAL A 161 4.89 10.52 -15.87
N LEU A 162 5.72 9.56 -16.24
CA LEU A 162 5.99 8.38 -15.43
C LEU A 162 7.46 8.35 -14.98
N PHE A 163 7.69 8.56 -13.69
CA PHE A 163 8.96 8.24 -13.02
C PHE A 163 8.86 6.83 -12.46
N TYR A 164 9.67 5.93 -12.98
CA TYR A 164 9.63 4.52 -12.62
C TYR A 164 10.96 4.05 -12.05
N ALA A 165 11.01 3.83 -10.74
CA ALA A 165 12.19 3.32 -10.06
C ALA A 165 12.17 1.79 -9.97
N SER A 166 13.24 1.12 -10.42
CA SER A 166 13.48 -0.30 -10.22
C SER A 166 14.93 -0.54 -9.75
N ARG A 167 15.27 -1.76 -9.33
CA ARG A 167 16.64 -2.06 -8.94
C ARG A 167 17.54 -2.20 -10.17
N THR A 168 17.10 -3.02 -11.12
CA THR A 168 17.76 -3.27 -12.39
C THR A 168 16.72 -3.30 -13.52
N PRO A 169 17.13 -3.24 -14.80
CA PRO A 169 16.21 -3.41 -15.92
C PRO A 169 15.44 -4.74 -15.88
N GLU A 170 16.10 -5.84 -15.48
CA GLU A 170 15.50 -7.18 -15.39
C GLU A 170 14.46 -7.28 -14.27
N ASP A 171 14.55 -6.42 -13.25
CA ASP A 171 13.60 -6.32 -12.16
C ASP A 171 12.36 -5.46 -12.50
N ALA A 172 12.33 -4.83 -13.68
CA ALA A 172 11.38 -3.81 -14.08
C ALA A 172 10.33 -4.36 -15.06
N PRO A 173 9.18 -4.89 -14.59
CA PRO A 173 8.11 -5.27 -15.49
C PRO A 173 7.64 -4.08 -16.34
N PHE A 174 7.25 -4.36 -17.59
CA PHE A 174 6.79 -3.37 -18.57
C PHE A 174 7.82 -2.31 -19.01
N LEU A 175 9.11 -2.49 -18.71
CA LEU A 175 10.14 -1.50 -19.05
C LEU A 175 10.17 -1.23 -20.57
N VAL A 176 10.25 -2.30 -21.36
CA VAL A 176 10.34 -2.22 -22.84
C VAL A 176 9.03 -1.68 -23.42
N GLU A 177 7.89 -2.20 -22.96
CA GLU A 177 6.56 -1.76 -23.40
C GLU A 177 6.32 -0.27 -23.11
N LEU A 178 6.76 0.23 -21.94
CA LEU A 178 6.65 1.65 -21.59
C LEU A 178 7.59 2.52 -22.41
N GLN A 179 8.79 2.05 -22.75
CA GLN A 179 9.68 2.74 -23.68
C GLN A 179 9.06 2.86 -25.07
N ASP A 180 8.47 1.78 -25.57
CA ASP A 180 7.79 1.75 -26.85
C ASP A 180 6.54 2.65 -26.88
N LEU A 181 5.78 2.66 -25.79
CA LEU A 181 4.61 3.55 -25.64
C LEU A 181 5.05 5.03 -25.65
N ALA A 182 6.11 5.38 -24.92
CA ALA A 182 6.63 6.74 -24.89
C ALA A 182 7.20 7.18 -26.24
N ALA A 183 7.90 6.29 -26.96
CA ALA A 183 8.43 6.58 -28.29
C ALA A 183 7.34 6.90 -29.33
N ARG A 184 6.14 6.32 -29.14
CA ARG A 184 5.00 6.50 -30.08
C ARG A 184 3.97 7.54 -29.65
N ASN A 185 4.07 8.08 -28.43
CA ASN A 185 3.07 8.98 -27.87
C ASN A 185 3.73 10.23 -27.26
N ALA A 186 3.67 11.34 -27.94
CA ALA A 186 4.24 12.61 -27.48
C ALA A 186 3.64 13.12 -26.14
N ASN A 187 2.48 12.62 -25.75
CA ASN A 187 1.86 12.97 -24.48
C ASN A 187 2.41 12.15 -23.29
N LEU A 188 3.24 11.12 -23.53
CA LEU A 188 3.83 10.31 -22.47
C LEU A 188 5.33 10.62 -22.34
N VAL A 189 5.74 11.14 -21.20
CA VAL A 189 7.14 11.24 -20.77
C VAL A 189 7.44 10.08 -19.83
N PHE A 190 8.39 9.22 -20.22
CA PHE A 190 8.80 8.06 -19.43
C PHE A 190 10.23 8.23 -18.93
N VAL A 191 10.42 8.18 -17.62
CA VAL A 191 11.70 8.39 -16.93
C VAL A 191 12.00 7.16 -16.04
N PRO A 192 12.55 6.08 -16.63
CA PRO A 192 13.00 4.94 -15.84
C PRO A 192 14.30 5.29 -15.11
N THR A 193 14.39 4.89 -13.82
CA THR A 193 15.59 5.07 -13.00
C THR A 193 15.98 3.77 -12.31
N MET A 194 17.28 3.43 -12.32
CA MET A 194 17.77 2.21 -11.69
C MET A 194 18.46 2.52 -10.35
N THR A 195 18.13 1.76 -9.33
CA THR A 195 18.58 2.00 -7.94
C THR A 195 19.57 0.93 -7.44
N GLY A 196 19.91 -0.06 -8.26
CA GLY A 196 20.70 -1.23 -7.90
C GLY A 196 22.21 -1.04 -7.84
N GLY A 197 22.68 0.20 -7.90
CA GLY A 197 24.11 0.51 -7.90
C GLY A 197 24.67 0.74 -9.30
N ASP A 198 25.94 0.41 -9.50
CA ASP A 198 26.61 0.57 -10.79
C ASP A 198 26.10 -0.47 -11.80
N LEU A 199 25.51 0.02 -12.88
CA LEU A 199 24.96 -0.78 -13.98
C LEU A 199 25.55 -0.27 -15.30
N PRO A 200 26.74 -0.77 -15.71
CA PRO A 200 27.50 -0.23 -16.86
C PRO A 200 26.72 -0.19 -18.18
N SER A 201 25.75 -1.09 -18.35
CA SER A 201 24.90 -1.14 -19.56
C SER A 201 23.67 -0.23 -19.50
N TRP A 202 23.45 0.46 -18.39
CA TRP A 202 22.29 1.34 -18.21
C TRP A 202 22.64 2.80 -18.51
N ALA A 203 22.10 3.36 -19.59
CA ALA A 203 22.32 4.74 -20.00
C ALA A 203 21.28 5.75 -19.50
N GLY A 204 20.27 5.28 -18.74
CA GLY A 204 19.19 6.11 -18.19
C GLY A 204 19.54 6.71 -16.84
N GLU A 205 18.52 7.25 -16.17
CA GLU A 205 18.66 7.83 -14.82
C GLU A 205 19.03 6.76 -13.78
N SER A 206 19.84 7.14 -12.79
CA SER A 206 20.34 6.25 -11.74
C SER A 206 20.09 6.86 -10.36
N GLY A 207 19.95 6.00 -9.35
CA GLY A 207 19.68 6.38 -7.97
C GLY A 207 18.20 6.45 -7.64
N ARG A 208 17.90 6.96 -6.44
CA ARG A 208 16.51 7.11 -5.97
C ARG A 208 15.85 8.35 -6.58
N SER A 209 14.57 8.23 -6.88
CA SER A 209 13.79 9.40 -7.29
C SER A 209 13.75 10.43 -6.16
N ASP A 210 14.14 11.66 -6.49
CA ASP A 210 14.13 12.82 -5.58
C ASP A 210 13.55 14.06 -6.27
N ALA A 211 13.50 15.18 -5.55
CA ALA A 211 13.01 16.44 -6.12
C ALA A 211 13.86 16.92 -7.32
N ASN A 212 15.17 16.68 -7.31
CA ASN A 212 16.06 17.12 -8.38
C ASN A 212 15.82 16.31 -9.66
N LEU A 213 15.68 14.99 -9.53
CA LEU A 213 15.32 14.15 -10.68
C LEU A 213 14.00 14.62 -11.29
N ILE A 214 12.98 14.81 -10.47
CA ILE A 214 11.66 15.25 -10.95
C ILE A 214 11.79 16.61 -11.64
N LYS A 215 12.48 17.59 -11.05
CA LYS A 215 12.68 18.93 -11.64
C LYS A 215 13.44 18.91 -12.97
N ARG A 216 14.41 18.02 -13.14
CA ARG A 216 15.13 17.92 -14.43
C ARG A 216 14.19 17.59 -15.60
N HIS A 217 13.17 16.80 -15.36
CA HIS A 217 12.28 16.30 -16.40
C HIS A 217 10.98 17.10 -16.59
N ILE A 218 10.46 17.72 -15.52
CA ILE A 218 9.20 18.49 -15.60
C ILE A 218 9.37 19.97 -15.25
N GLY A 219 10.57 20.43 -14.95
CA GLY A 219 10.82 21.77 -14.45
C GLY A 219 10.35 21.92 -12.99
N ASN A 220 9.71 23.04 -12.68
CA ASN A 220 9.06 23.18 -11.37
C ASN A 220 7.87 22.23 -11.26
N PHE A 221 7.53 21.84 -10.00
CA PHE A 221 6.36 21.01 -9.78
C PHE A 221 5.10 21.69 -10.32
N MET A 222 4.60 21.14 -11.43
CA MET A 222 3.48 21.70 -12.16
C MET A 222 2.15 21.42 -11.44
N PRO A 223 1.11 22.21 -11.68
CA PRO A 223 -0.25 21.82 -11.34
C PRO A 223 -0.59 20.51 -12.05
N ALA A 224 -0.72 19.43 -11.28
CA ALA A 224 -0.95 18.07 -11.76
C ALA A 224 -1.58 17.24 -10.66
N THR A 225 -2.15 16.10 -11.01
CA THR A 225 -2.43 15.02 -10.05
C THR A 225 -1.24 14.10 -9.97
N TYR A 226 -0.75 13.86 -8.75
CA TYR A 226 0.40 12.99 -8.47
C TYR A 226 -0.07 11.65 -7.93
N TYR A 227 0.34 10.58 -8.60
CA TYR A 227 0.05 9.20 -8.24
C TYR A 227 1.32 8.54 -7.72
N ILE A 228 1.33 8.15 -6.45
CA ILE A 228 2.51 7.48 -5.84
C ILE A 228 2.15 6.02 -5.60
N ALA A 229 2.95 5.08 -6.12
CA ALA A 229 2.72 3.66 -5.86
C ALA A 229 4.03 2.89 -5.70
N GLY A 230 4.12 2.10 -4.62
CA GLY A 230 5.34 1.35 -4.33
C GLY A 230 5.41 0.88 -2.88
N LEU A 231 6.62 0.53 -2.42
CA LEU A 231 6.84 0.15 -1.03
C LEU A 231 6.56 1.33 -0.07
N PRO A 232 6.11 1.07 1.17
CA PRO A 232 5.75 2.11 2.13
C PRO A 232 6.80 3.20 2.33
N ASP A 233 8.09 2.82 2.43
CA ASP A 233 9.18 3.79 2.60
C ASP A 233 9.33 4.71 1.39
N MET A 234 9.17 4.19 0.17
CA MET A 234 9.21 4.98 -1.05
C MET A 234 8.00 5.93 -1.12
N VAL A 235 6.79 5.45 -0.81
CA VAL A 235 5.58 6.26 -0.78
C VAL A 235 5.72 7.41 0.23
N SER A 236 6.22 7.11 1.43
CA SER A 236 6.48 8.11 2.47
C SER A 236 7.50 9.16 2.02
N ALA A 237 8.60 8.74 1.39
CA ALA A 237 9.63 9.64 0.86
C ALA A 237 9.05 10.57 -0.22
N MET A 238 8.30 10.03 -1.19
CA MET A 238 7.71 10.83 -2.26
C MET A 238 6.64 11.81 -1.75
N ARG A 239 5.81 11.40 -0.78
CA ARG A 239 4.89 12.32 -0.09
C ARG A 239 5.63 13.48 0.57
N SER A 240 6.78 13.20 1.20
CA SER A 240 7.61 14.23 1.83
C SER A 240 8.21 15.20 0.81
N VAL A 241 8.68 14.70 -0.33
CA VAL A 241 9.15 15.51 -1.46
C VAL A 241 8.03 16.43 -1.96
N LEU A 242 6.87 15.88 -2.29
CA LEU A 242 5.74 16.68 -2.81
C LEU A 242 5.26 17.74 -1.80
N LYS A 243 5.26 17.40 -0.51
CA LYS A 243 4.92 18.35 0.57
C LYS A 243 5.93 19.50 0.68
N ALA A 244 7.24 19.20 0.58
CA ALA A 244 8.31 20.19 0.60
C ALA A 244 8.20 21.15 -0.62
N GLU A 245 7.79 20.64 -1.76
CA GLU A 245 7.55 21.38 -2.99
C GLU A 245 6.15 22.05 -3.04
N LYS A 246 5.43 22.04 -1.90
CA LYS A 246 4.12 22.70 -1.71
C LYS A 246 3.01 22.19 -2.63
N VAL A 247 3.10 20.95 -3.11
CA VAL A 247 2.01 20.31 -3.84
C VAL A 247 0.82 20.12 -2.90
N PRO A 248 -0.40 20.57 -3.28
CA PRO A 248 -1.58 20.40 -2.45
C PRO A 248 -1.87 18.93 -2.16
N ALA A 249 -2.18 18.60 -0.90
CA ALA A 249 -2.44 17.22 -0.50
C ALA A 249 -3.63 16.58 -1.24
N ALA A 250 -4.59 17.37 -1.68
CA ALA A 250 -5.72 16.92 -2.49
C ALA A 250 -5.30 16.39 -3.87
N ASN A 251 -4.14 16.84 -4.38
CA ASN A 251 -3.60 16.43 -5.66
C ASN A 251 -2.67 15.22 -5.54
N VAL A 252 -2.55 14.59 -4.35
CA VAL A 252 -1.63 13.47 -4.11
C VAL A 252 -2.42 12.22 -3.73
N LEU A 253 -2.45 11.26 -4.64
CA LEU A 253 -3.05 9.94 -4.44
C LEU A 253 -1.92 8.93 -4.26
N ALA A 254 -2.05 8.03 -3.29
CA ALA A 254 -0.99 7.04 -3.04
C ALA A 254 -1.54 5.68 -2.67
N GLU A 255 -0.86 4.64 -3.17
CA GLU A 255 -1.11 3.23 -2.88
C GLU A 255 0.18 2.55 -2.41
N GLU A 256 0.09 1.82 -1.29
CA GLU A 256 1.23 1.13 -0.70
C GLU A 256 1.17 -0.37 -0.99
N PHE A 257 2.23 -0.89 -1.60
CA PHE A 257 2.42 -2.31 -1.87
C PHE A 257 3.33 -2.93 -0.79
N GLY A 258 2.86 -2.93 0.44
CA GLY A 258 3.50 -3.62 1.54
C GLY A 258 3.42 -5.14 1.34
N GLY A 259 4.52 -5.89 1.55
CA GLY A 259 4.40 -7.33 1.79
C GLY A 259 3.44 -7.53 2.97
N PHE A 260 2.65 -8.60 2.94
CA PHE A 260 1.58 -8.89 3.88
C PHE A 260 2.08 -8.89 5.35
N THR A 261 2.19 -7.72 5.94
CA THR A 261 1.91 -7.50 7.34
C THR A 261 0.41 -7.21 7.37
N MET A 262 -0.35 -8.01 8.10
CA MET A 262 -1.74 -7.70 8.39
C MET A 262 -1.80 -6.19 8.66
N ALA A 263 -2.26 -5.41 7.69
CA ALA A 263 -2.72 -4.07 7.98
C ALA A 263 -3.90 -4.27 8.93
N HIS A 264 -3.60 -4.23 10.20
CA HIS A 264 -4.61 -3.93 11.20
C HIS A 264 -5.24 -2.65 10.66
N GLY A 265 -6.52 -2.77 10.30
CA GLY A 265 -7.29 -1.66 9.80
C GLY A 265 -6.94 -0.41 10.59
N HIS A 266 -7.01 0.74 9.95
CA HIS A 266 -6.95 2.03 10.61
C HIS A 266 -8.07 2.13 11.66
N GLY A 267 -8.02 1.23 12.65
CA GLY A 267 -8.57 1.44 13.96
C GLY A 267 -7.72 2.56 14.55
N LYS A 268 -8.23 3.80 14.54
CA LYS A 268 -7.74 4.83 15.46
C LYS A 268 -7.32 4.13 16.73
N LYS A 269 -6.03 4.25 17.10
CA LYS A 269 -5.52 3.82 18.41
C LYS A 269 -6.33 4.52 19.50
N ARG A 270 -7.52 4.01 19.79
CA ARG A 270 -8.35 4.39 20.93
C ARG A 270 -7.75 3.90 22.26
N GLY A 271 -6.65 3.14 22.20
CA GLY A 271 -5.92 2.68 23.37
C GLY A 271 -5.10 3.75 24.10
N SER A 272 -4.86 4.90 23.47
CA SER A 272 -4.03 5.95 24.07
C SER A 272 -4.76 6.75 25.15
N LEU A 273 -6.03 7.02 25.01
CA LEU A 273 -6.77 7.85 26.00
C LEU A 273 -7.04 7.11 27.30
N LEU A 274 -7.36 5.83 27.25
CA LEU A 274 -7.57 5.02 28.46
C LEU A 274 -6.27 4.81 29.23
N THR A 275 -5.18 4.51 28.53
CA THR A 275 -3.85 4.32 29.15
C THR A 275 -3.29 5.62 29.70
N ILE A 276 -3.47 6.75 28.99
CA ILE A 276 -3.08 8.08 29.47
C ILE A 276 -3.97 8.46 30.66
N GLY A 277 -5.25 8.19 30.62
CA GLY A 277 -6.17 8.43 31.74
C GLY A 277 -5.80 7.66 33.01
N ILE A 278 -5.42 6.39 32.88
CA ILE A 278 -4.99 5.56 34.03
C ILE A 278 -3.64 6.05 34.57
N VAL A 279 -2.68 6.40 33.73
CA VAL A 279 -1.37 6.94 34.17
C VAL A 279 -1.54 8.29 34.86
N LEU A 280 -2.39 9.18 34.33
CA LEU A 280 -2.68 10.47 34.96
C LEU A 280 -3.46 10.32 36.28
N ALA A 281 -4.41 9.37 36.38
CA ALA A 281 -5.12 9.09 37.61
C ALA A 281 -4.19 8.54 38.70
N VAL A 282 -3.28 7.62 38.36
CA VAL A 282 -2.28 7.07 39.30
C VAL A 282 -1.32 8.17 39.72
N ALA A 283 -0.84 9.02 38.81
CA ALA A 283 0.03 10.14 39.14
C ALA A 283 -0.67 11.16 40.05
N ALA A 284 -1.94 11.47 39.81
CA ALA A 284 -2.72 12.37 40.66
C ALA A 284 -2.94 11.82 42.08
N VAL A 285 -3.18 10.51 42.23
CA VAL A 285 -3.31 9.85 43.54
C VAL A 285 -1.98 9.90 44.30
N VAL A 286 -0.85 9.65 43.62
CA VAL A 286 0.50 9.72 44.23
C VAL A 286 0.82 11.16 44.71
N VAL A 287 0.54 12.16 43.85
CA VAL A 287 0.75 13.57 44.18
C VAL A 287 -0.14 14.02 45.33
N ALA A 288 -1.43 13.61 45.36
CA ALA A 288 -2.35 13.92 46.44
C ALA A 288 -1.89 13.33 47.79
N HIS A 289 -1.37 12.10 47.81
CA HIS A 289 -0.84 11.46 49.01
C HIS A 289 0.48 12.12 49.50
N LEU A 290 1.33 12.55 48.58
CA LEU A 290 2.56 13.32 48.94
C LEU A 290 2.23 14.70 49.47
N ALA A 291 1.23 15.39 48.94
CA ALA A 291 0.80 16.71 49.37
C ALA A 291 0.05 16.67 50.73
N ALA A 292 -0.65 15.56 51.04
CA ALA A 292 -1.35 15.41 52.32
C ALA A 292 -0.46 14.98 53.48
N GLY A 293 0.83 14.76 53.30
CA GLY A 293 1.79 14.37 54.35
C GLY A 293 1.47 13.03 55.03
N ALA A 294 0.64 12.20 54.44
CA ALA A 294 0.05 11.01 55.06
C ALA A 294 0.65 9.69 54.53
N PHE A 295 1.88 9.66 54.01
CA PHE A 295 2.49 8.41 53.58
C PHE A 295 3.43 7.89 54.71
N VAL A 296 2.89 7.11 55.59
CA VAL A 296 3.66 6.27 56.52
C VAL A 296 3.73 4.86 55.96
N LEU A 297 4.86 4.51 55.37
CA LEU A 297 5.12 3.12 54.96
C LEU A 297 5.57 2.32 56.18
N ARG A 298 4.66 1.51 56.76
CA ARG A 298 5.01 0.49 57.78
C ARG A 298 5.39 -0.80 57.05
N LEU A 299 6.67 -1.08 56.98
CA LEU A 299 7.21 -2.39 56.56
C LEU A 299 7.92 -2.98 57.79
N GLY A 300 7.20 -3.84 58.52
CA GLY A 300 7.72 -4.48 59.74
C GLY A 300 7.98 -3.48 60.89
N SER A 301 9.01 -3.68 61.67
CA SER A 301 9.40 -2.87 62.85
C SER A 301 10.26 -1.63 62.52
N PHE A 302 10.34 -1.14 61.27
CA PHE A 302 11.12 0.02 60.87
C PHE A 302 10.19 1.20 60.51
N GLU A 303 10.36 2.31 61.22
CA GLU A 303 9.69 3.60 60.95
C GLU A 303 10.61 4.49 60.12
N LEU A 304 10.24 4.79 58.88
CA LEU A 304 10.97 5.72 57.99
C LEU A 304 10.37 7.13 58.13
N SER A 305 10.94 7.95 58.97
CA SER A 305 10.50 9.33 59.23
C SER A 305 11.33 10.43 58.49
N ASN A 306 12.28 10.05 57.65
CA ASN A 306 13.16 11.01 56.99
C ASN A 306 12.61 11.37 55.60
N PRO A 307 12.27 12.63 55.29
CA PRO A 307 11.70 13.07 54.03
C PRO A 307 12.60 12.78 52.80
N ALA A 308 13.91 12.73 52.98
CA ALA A 308 14.86 12.40 51.94
C ALA A 308 14.75 10.91 51.50
N MET A 309 14.49 10.00 52.44
CA MET A 309 14.30 8.56 52.11
C MET A 309 12.95 8.27 51.46
N ILE A 310 11.93 9.06 51.77
CA ILE A 310 10.60 8.97 51.12
C ILE A 310 10.70 9.41 49.67
N ALA A 311 11.51 10.47 49.39
CA ALA A 311 11.76 10.91 48.02
C ALA A 311 12.52 9.85 47.16
N VAL A 312 13.52 9.19 47.75
CA VAL A 312 14.30 8.12 47.09
C VAL A 312 13.43 6.90 46.83
N GLY A 313 12.55 6.51 47.75
CA GLY A 313 11.59 5.40 47.56
C GLY A 313 10.57 5.70 46.46
N GLY A 314 10.09 6.94 46.37
CA GLY A 314 9.17 7.40 45.32
C GLY A 314 9.82 7.35 43.92
N VAL A 315 11.07 7.81 43.79
CA VAL A 315 11.84 7.75 42.54
C VAL A 315 12.11 6.30 42.12
N ALA A 316 12.44 5.41 43.05
CA ALA A 316 12.69 4.00 42.79
C ALA A 316 11.40 3.29 42.31
N ALA A 317 10.22 3.59 42.88
CA ALA A 317 8.95 3.06 42.46
C ALA A 317 8.57 3.53 41.06
N VAL A 318 8.80 4.78 40.70
CA VAL A 318 8.58 5.33 39.35
C VAL A 318 9.50 4.67 38.32
N LEU A 319 10.77 4.44 38.65
CA LEU A 319 11.72 3.77 37.77
C LEU A 319 11.38 2.27 37.56
N LEU A 320 10.88 1.58 38.61
CA LEU A 320 10.41 0.21 38.51
C LEU A 320 9.14 0.08 37.64
N LEU A 321 8.21 1.01 37.76
CA LEU A 321 7.02 1.10 36.91
C LEU A 321 7.39 1.40 35.46
N ALA A 322 8.33 2.31 35.21
CA ALA A 322 8.85 2.60 33.88
C ALA A 322 9.53 1.38 33.25
N LYS A 323 10.33 0.64 34.02
CA LYS A 323 10.94 -0.63 33.59
C LYS A 323 9.90 -1.71 33.29
N LEU A 324 8.87 -1.83 34.11
CA LEU A 324 7.78 -2.80 33.89
C LEU A 324 7.00 -2.49 32.61
N VAL A 325 6.70 -1.19 32.37
CA VAL A 325 6.03 -0.73 31.14
C VAL A 325 6.92 -0.98 29.91
N PHE A 326 8.24 -0.77 30.04
CA PHE A 326 9.21 -1.06 28.96
C PHE A 326 9.30 -2.58 28.70
N PHE A 327 9.33 -3.41 29.73
CA PHE A 327 9.38 -4.87 29.63
C PHE A 327 8.10 -5.44 29.02
N LEU A 328 6.92 -4.93 29.38
CA LEU A 328 5.64 -5.29 28.79
C LEU A 328 5.52 -4.84 27.31
N ARG A 329 6.25 -3.78 26.91
CA ARG A 329 6.36 -3.35 25.52
C ARG A 329 7.36 -4.17 24.69
N SER A 330 8.43 -4.67 25.30
CA SER A 330 9.46 -5.47 24.61
C SER A 330 9.12 -6.97 24.55
N GLY A 331 8.27 -7.48 25.42
CA GLY A 331 7.83 -8.89 25.46
C GLY A 331 6.85 -9.32 24.36
N HIS A 332 6.51 -8.43 23.41
CA HIS A 332 5.69 -8.75 22.23
C HIS A 332 6.49 -8.80 20.92
N ARG A 333 7.81 -9.05 21.02
CA ARG A 333 8.66 -9.33 19.86
C ARG A 333 9.33 -10.69 20.04
N THR A 334 8.55 -11.75 19.92
CA THR A 334 9.01 -13.08 19.52
C THR A 334 7.99 -13.68 18.57
#